data_824f4ffc90749d2ab55472547c1329da
#
_entry.id   824f4ffc90749d2ab55472547c1329da
#
_cell.length_a   1.000
_cell.length_b   1.000
_cell.length_c   1.000
_cell.angle_alpha   90.00
_cell.angle_beta   90.00
_cell.angle_gamma   90.00
#
_symmetry.space_group_name_H-M   'P 1'
#
loop_
_entity.id
_entity.type
_entity.pdbx_description
1 polymer ?
#
loop_
_entity_poly.entity_id
_entity_poly.type
_entity_poly.pdbx_seq_one_letter_code
_entity_poly.pdbx_strand_id
1 'polypeptide(L)'
;MIFWRAIAAAALLTVTPALLAGEIPPEARRSGYSFMGSETRAMQDDDTSNPGMLFVLDGEALWGRKTGGADKSCADCHGDARTSMKGVAARYPAFDKPLSRPVTLDQRINLCRADHQQAAPLPYESRDLLALSAFVAHQSRGVAITAGDAPELKPFVAQGRDLFMQREGQLNLACANCHDDNFDKRLAGAPITQAQPTGYPLYRLEWQTLGSLERRLRSCVTGVRAQAFDYGSPELVALELYLMSRARGLPMETPAVRP
;
A
#
# COMPACT_ATOMS: atom_id res chain seq x y z
N MET A 1 -40.26 31.26 -60.61
CA MET A 1 -39.47 31.62 -59.41
C MET A 1 -39.47 30.43 -58.45
N ILE A 2 -38.41 29.66 -58.42
CA ILE A 2 -38.28 28.47 -57.57
C ILE A 2 -37.32 28.83 -56.44
N PHE A 3 -37.83 28.87 -55.18
CA PHE A 3 -37.04 29.13 -54.00
C PHE A 3 -36.45 27.82 -53.49
N TRP A 4 -35.15 27.68 -53.55
CA TRP A 4 -34.38 26.59 -52.97
C TRP A 4 -34.12 26.94 -51.49
N ARG A 5 -34.71 26.19 -50.54
CA ARG A 5 -34.41 26.23 -49.14
C ARG A 5 -33.20 25.36 -48.85
N ALA A 6 -32.08 25.97 -48.48
CA ALA A 6 -30.91 25.26 -47.97
C ALA A 6 -31.19 24.82 -46.52
N ILE A 7 -31.19 23.52 -46.24
CA ILE A 7 -31.23 22.96 -44.91
C ILE A 7 -29.78 22.84 -44.42
N ALA A 8 -29.40 23.66 -43.46
CA ALA A 8 -28.12 23.53 -42.76
C ALA A 8 -28.24 22.40 -41.71
N ALA A 9 -27.56 21.30 -41.93
CA ALA A 9 -27.44 20.23 -40.95
C ALA A 9 -26.34 20.61 -39.94
N ALA A 10 -26.74 20.96 -38.72
CA ALA A 10 -25.81 21.13 -37.62
C ALA A 10 -25.35 19.78 -37.07
N ALA A 11 -24.08 19.43 -37.35
CA ALA A 11 -23.45 18.24 -36.77
C ALA A 11 -23.16 18.52 -35.29
N LEU A 12 -23.91 17.91 -34.38
CA LEU A 12 -23.56 17.84 -32.96
C LEU A 12 -22.34 16.94 -32.80
N LEU A 13 -21.18 17.52 -32.58
CA LEU A 13 -19.98 16.84 -32.11
C LEU A 13 -20.22 16.42 -30.64
N THR A 14 -20.61 15.18 -30.40
CA THR A 14 -20.61 14.57 -29.08
C THR A 14 -19.14 14.35 -28.67
N VAL A 15 -18.62 15.22 -27.81
CA VAL A 15 -17.35 15.01 -27.12
C VAL A 15 -17.61 13.91 -26.09
N THR A 16 -17.30 12.65 -26.45
CA THR A 16 -17.19 11.58 -25.49
C THR A 16 -16.00 11.91 -24.56
N PRO A 17 -16.22 12.00 -23.22
CA PRO A 17 -15.09 12.14 -22.31
C PRO A 17 -14.20 10.92 -22.55
N ALA A 18 -12.93 11.14 -22.91
CA ALA A 18 -11.92 10.11 -22.90
C ALA A 18 -11.83 9.64 -21.45
N LEU A 19 -12.36 8.45 -21.16
CA LEU A 19 -12.07 7.72 -19.95
C LEU A 19 -10.55 7.61 -19.90
N LEU A 20 -9.94 8.32 -18.96
CA LEU A 20 -8.53 8.16 -18.66
C LEU A 20 -8.35 6.68 -18.32
N ALA A 21 -7.76 5.92 -19.25
CA ALA A 21 -7.43 4.51 -19.02
C ALA A 21 -6.61 4.44 -17.75
N GLY A 22 -7.10 3.70 -16.73
CA GLY A 22 -6.30 3.34 -15.57
C GLY A 22 -6.87 3.62 -14.18
N GLU A 23 -7.97 4.37 -13.99
CA GLU A 23 -8.49 4.56 -12.63
C GLU A 23 -9.73 3.69 -12.40
N ILE A 24 -9.58 2.68 -11.51
CA ILE A 24 -10.70 1.80 -11.13
C ILE A 24 -11.70 2.62 -10.31
N PRO A 25 -12.98 2.71 -10.74
CA PRO A 25 -13.99 3.46 -10.00
C PRO A 25 -14.11 2.95 -8.55
N PRO A 26 -14.43 3.81 -7.57
CA PRO A 26 -14.49 3.42 -6.17
C PRO A 26 -15.35 2.17 -5.90
N GLU A 27 -16.51 2.07 -6.57
CA GLU A 27 -17.45 0.96 -6.45
C GLU A 27 -16.95 -0.35 -7.05
N ALA A 28 -15.98 -0.29 -7.95
CA ALA A 28 -15.35 -1.45 -8.58
C ALA A 28 -14.02 -1.86 -7.92
N ARG A 29 -13.58 -1.13 -6.90
CA ARG A 29 -12.34 -1.44 -6.17
C ARG A 29 -12.52 -2.70 -5.34
N ARG A 30 -11.55 -3.61 -5.47
CA ARG A 30 -11.53 -4.88 -4.74
C ARG A 30 -10.18 -5.08 -4.07
N SER A 31 -10.20 -5.39 -2.78
CA SER A 31 -8.98 -5.79 -2.08
C SER A 31 -8.49 -7.16 -2.55
N GLY A 32 -7.24 -7.48 -2.23
CA GLY A 32 -6.68 -8.80 -2.49
C GLY A 32 -7.46 -9.95 -1.86
N TYR A 33 -8.25 -9.70 -0.81
CA TYR A 33 -9.12 -10.68 -0.15
C TYR A 33 -10.12 -11.31 -1.13
N SER A 34 -10.74 -10.52 -2.00
CA SER A 34 -11.76 -11.02 -2.93
C SER A 34 -11.22 -11.97 -4.00
N PHE A 35 -9.90 -12.02 -4.19
CA PHE A 35 -9.23 -12.88 -5.18
C PHE A 35 -8.73 -14.20 -4.57
N MET A 36 -8.90 -14.41 -3.26
CA MET A 36 -8.42 -15.61 -2.56
C MET A 36 -9.45 -16.73 -2.55
N GLY A 37 -8.95 -17.97 -2.41
CA GLY A 37 -9.76 -19.12 -2.08
C GLY A 37 -10.33 -19.06 -0.66
N SER A 38 -11.37 -19.86 -0.38
CA SER A 38 -12.08 -19.88 0.90
C SER A 38 -11.15 -20.19 2.09
N GLU A 39 -10.21 -21.12 1.91
CA GLU A 39 -9.27 -21.51 2.98
C GLU A 39 -8.37 -20.36 3.42
N THR A 40 -7.76 -19.64 2.45
CA THR A 40 -6.91 -18.49 2.76
C THR A 40 -7.72 -17.34 3.39
N ARG A 41 -8.97 -17.15 2.96
CA ARG A 41 -9.87 -16.17 3.58
C ARG A 41 -10.19 -16.56 5.03
N ALA A 42 -10.57 -17.81 5.26
CA ALA A 42 -10.84 -18.31 6.61
C ALA A 42 -9.62 -18.15 7.54
N MET A 43 -8.41 -18.41 7.02
CA MET A 43 -7.17 -18.20 7.77
C MET A 43 -6.95 -16.71 8.12
N GLN A 44 -7.28 -15.78 7.21
CA GLN A 44 -7.17 -14.35 7.49
C GLN A 44 -8.23 -13.86 8.49
N ASP A 45 -9.45 -14.39 8.41
CA ASP A 45 -10.59 -13.92 9.20
C ASP A 45 -10.55 -14.39 10.66
N ASP A 46 -9.84 -15.47 10.94
CA ASP A 46 -9.65 -16.02 12.28
C ASP A 46 -8.26 -15.66 12.82
N ASP A 47 -8.20 -14.74 13.78
CA ASP A 47 -6.96 -14.29 14.40
C ASP A 47 -6.16 -15.42 15.07
N THR A 48 -6.79 -16.53 15.46
CA THR A 48 -6.11 -17.68 16.03
C THR A 48 -5.42 -18.54 14.97
N SER A 49 -5.92 -18.50 13.75
CA SER A 49 -5.39 -19.23 12.58
C SER A 49 -4.49 -18.37 11.70
N ASN A 50 -4.53 -17.04 11.87
CA ASN A 50 -3.74 -16.09 11.07
C ASN A 50 -2.29 -16.03 11.57
N PRO A 51 -1.31 -16.57 10.83
CA PRO A 51 0.08 -16.59 11.30
C PRO A 51 0.71 -15.19 11.38
N GLY A 52 0.14 -14.19 10.72
CA GLY A 52 0.55 -12.79 10.85
C GLY A 52 0.29 -12.22 12.24
N MET A 53 -0.65 -12.79 13.01
CA MET A 53 -0.93 -12.35 14.37
C MET A 53 0.23 -12.62 15.35
N LEU A 54 1.10 -13.60 15.08
CA LEU A 54 2.32 -13.79 15.87
C LEU A 54 3.24 -12.55 15.80
N PHE A 55 3.31 -11.91 14.65
CA PHE A 55 4.06 -10.66 14.50
C PHE A 55 3.36 -9.48 15.19
N VAL A 56 2.04 -9.44 15.21
CA VAL A 56 1.29 -8.43 15.96
C VAL A 56 1.58 -8.54 17.46
N LEU A 57 1.63 -9.76 18.00
CA LEU A 57 1.98 -10.01 19.40
C LEU A 57 3.45 -9.62 19.72
N ASP A 58 4.38 -9.95 18.82
CA ASP A 58 5.78 -9.49 18.95
C ASP A 58 5.86 -7.96 18.91
N GLY A 59 5.08 -7.32 18.04
CA GLY A 59 5.00 -5.86 17.93
C GLY A 59 4.41 -5.21 19.18
N GLU A 60 3.41 -5.82 19.81
CA GLU A 60 2.87 -5.37 21.11
C GLU A 60 3.94 -5.42 22.20
N ALA A 61 4.72 -6.50 22.27
CA ALA A 61 5.82 -6.61 23.21
C ALA A 61 6.91 -5.55 22.95
N LEU A 62 7.23 -5.29 21.67
CA LEU A 62 8.18 -4.24 21.26
C LEU A 62 7.67 -2.84 21.56
N TRP A 63 6.37 -2.58 21.49
CA TRP A 63 5.73 -1.30 21.78
C TRP A 63 5.98 -0.85 23.23
N GLY A 64 5.92 -1.78 24.18
CA GLY A 64 6.19 -1.53 25.61
C GLY A 64 7.67 -1.58 25.97
N ARG A 65 8.56 -2.06 25.09
CA ARG A 65 9.98 -2.26 25.41
C ARG A 65 10.77 -0.97 25.32
N LYS A 66 11.41 -0.58 26.41
CA LYS A 66 12.35 0.54 26.44
C LYS A 66 13.61 0.24 25.63
N THR A 67 14.13 1.24 24.93
CA THR A 67 15.30 1.08 24.07
C THR A 67 16.05 2.40 23.86
N GLY A 68 17.30 2.28 23.36
CA GLY A 68 18.16 3.41 23.02
C GLY A 68 18.68 4.19 24.22
N GLY A 69 19.45 5.23 23.92
CA GLY A 69 20.06 6.08 24.96
C GLY A 69 19.06 6.87 25.78
N ALA A 70 17.85 7.10 25.26
CA ALA A 70 16.80 7.79 25.99
C ALA A 70 15.99 6.87 26.94
N ASP A 71 16.23 5.56 26.92
CA ASP A 71 15.53 4.54 27.72
C ASP A 71 14.00 4.70 27.66
N LYS A 72 13.45 4.88 26.45
CA LYS A 72 12.01 5.08 26.22
C LYS A 72 11.43 3.98 25.34
N SER A 73 10.20 3.61 25.65
CA SER A 73 9.33 2.78 24.81
C SER A 73 8.46 3.64 23.89
N CYS A 74 7.78 3.02 22.91
CA CYS A 74 6.74 3.71 22.15
C CYS A 74 5.56 4.10 23.08
N ALA A 75 5.21 3.22 24.02
CA ALA A 75 4.15 3.44 24.98
C ALA A 75 4.40 4.65 25.92
N ASP A 76 5.66 4.96 26.26
CA ASP A 76 5.98 6.12 27.11
C ASP A 76 5.55 7.46 26.48
N CYS A 77 5.48 7.54 25.14
CA CYS A 77 5.05 8.74 24.44
C CYS A 77 3.61 8.63 23.90
N HIS A 78 3.22 7.45 23.41
CA HIS A 78 1.95 7.25 22.71
C HIS A 78 0.87 6.58 23.60
N GLY A 79 1.22 6.04 24.76
CA GLY A 79 0.29 5.32 25.64
C GLY A 79 -0.23 4.02 25.02
N ASP A 80 -1.51 3.73 25.22
CA ASP A 80 -2.18 2.56 24.65
C ASP A 80 -2.37 2.71 23.16
N ALA A 81 -1.75 1.80 22.38
CA ALA A 81 -1.81 1.79 20.93
C ALA A 81 -3.23 1.62 20.39
N ARG A 82 -4.11 0.89 21.10
CA ARG A 82 -5.51 0.69 20.67
C ARG A 82 -6.27 2.01 20.53
N THR A 83 -5.87 3.01 21.31
CA THR A 83 -6.44 4.36 21.25
C THR A 83 -5.62 5.27 20.35
N SER A 84 -4.31 5.36 20.57
CA SER A 84 -3.44 6.36 19.91
C SER A 84 -3.10 6.03 18.47
N MET A 85 -3.07 4.73 18.10
CA MET A 85 -2.73 4.27 16.75
C MET A 85 -3.95 3.92 15.90
N LYS A 86 -5.17 4.07 16.40
CA LYS A 86 -6.39 3.82 15.64
C LYS A 86 -6.44 4.70 14.39
N GLY A 87 -6.52 4.08 13.21
CA GLY A 87 -6.57 4.75 11.91
C GLY A 87 -5.24 5.39 11.47
N VAL A 88 -4.16 5.23 12.22
CA VAL A 88 -2.86 5.82 11.86
C VAL A 88 -2.34 5.23 10.55
N ALA A 89 -2.28 3.89 10.43
CA ALA A 89 -1.76 3.23 9.22
C ALA A 89 -2.61 3.52 7.97
N ALA A 90 -3.90 3.75 8.12
CA ALA A 90 -4.79 4.07 7.00
C ALA A 90 -4.44 5.39 6.27
N ARG A 91 -3.60 6.23 6.87
CA ARG A 91 -3.15 7.53 6.32
C ARG A 91 -1.74 7.48 5.72
N TYR A 92 -1.01 6.36 5.88
CA TYR A 92 0.35 6.23 5.39
C TYR A 92 0.40 5.67 3.96
N PRO A 93 1.41 6.09 3.16
CA PRO A 93 2.45 7.08 3.43
C PRO A 93 1.90 8.48 3.70
N ALA A 94 2.50 9.19 4.64
CA ALA A 94 2.06 10.51 5.08
C ALA A 94 3.16 11.57 4.84
N PHE A 95 2.77 12.83 4.61
CA PHE A 95 3.72 13.92 4.41
C PHE A 95 4.42 14.26 5.73
N ASP A 96 5.74 14.21 5.72
CA ASP A 96 6.61 14.64 6.81
C ASP A 96 7.08 16.08 6.55
N LYS A 97 6.62 17.02 7.37
CA LYS A 97 6.92 18.45 7.17
C LYS A 97 8.42 18.76 7.32
N PRO A 98 9.13 18.26 8.36
CA PRO A 98 10.58 18.47 8.49
C PRO A 98 11.37 17.96 7.30
N LEU A 99 11.02 16.80 6.74
CA LEU A 99 11.71 16.20 5.60
C LEU A 99 11.17 16.68 4.26
N SER A 100 10.03 17.42 4.24
CA SER A 100 9.37 17.92 3.03
C SER A 100 9.07 16.84 1.99
N ARG A 101 8.74 15.61 2.45
CA ARG A 101 8.47 14.44 1.59
C ARG A 101 7.52 13.45 2.26
N PRO A 102 6.90 12.53 1.50
CA PRO A 102 6.18 11.42 2.09
C PRO A 102 7.15 10.47 2.81
N VAL A 103 6.66 9.84 3.87
CA VAL A 103 7.32 8.75 4.58
C VAL A 103 6.35 7.59 4.76
N THR A 104 6.85 6.36 4.66
CA THR A 104 6.08 5.15 4.97
C THR A 104 5.91 4.99 6.48
N LEU A 105 5.05 4.07 6.92
CA LEU A 105 4.93 3.74 8.34
C LEU A 105 6.25 3.22 8.91
N ASP A 106 6.97 2.38 8.16
CA ASP A 106 8.29 1.85 8.54
C ASP A 106 9.31 2.96 8.74
N GLN A 107 9.35 3.92 7.81
CA GLN A 107 10.21 5.10 7.95
C GLN A 107 9.84 5.93 9.17
N ARG A 108 8.54 6.13 9.42
CA ARG A 108 8.08 6.88 10.61
C ARG A 108 8.50 6.20 11.91
N ILE A 109 8.37 4.87 12.01
CA ILE A 109 8.83 4.10 13.16
C ILE A 109 10.33 4.34 13.38
N ASN A 110 11.13 4.24 12.32
CA ASN A 110 12.58 4.45 12.41
C ASN A 110 12.98 5.89 12.75
N LEU A 111 12.27 6.90 12.23
CA LEU A 111 12.46 8.30 12.64
C LEU A 111 12.17 8.49 14.13
N CYS A 112 11.04 7.95 14.64
CA CYS A 112 10.73 8.03 16.06
C CYS A 112 11.82 7.33 16.93
N ARG A 113 12.35 6.19 16.46
CA ARG A 113 13.43 5.49 17.15
C ARG A 113 14.70 6.33 17.22
N ALA A 114 15.11 6.93 16.10
CA ALA A 114 16.31 7.75 16.05
C ALA A 114 16.16 9.04 16.87
N ASP A 115 15.08 9.78 16.65
CA ASP A 115 14.94 11.13 17.18
C ASP A 115 14.52 11.16 18.67
N HIS A 116 13.68 10.20 19.10
CA HIS A 116 13.08 10.23 20.42
C HIS A 116 13.54 9.12 21.37
N GLN A 117 13.94 7.98 20.84
CA GLN A 117 14.48 6.88 21.65
C GLN A 117 16.02 6.87 21.66
N GLN A 118 16.67 7.62 20.75
CA GLN A 118 18.13 7.55 20.54
C GLN A 118 18.59 6.10 20.28
N ALA A 119 17.80 5.38 19.50
CA ALA A 119 18.03 4.00 19.15
C ALA A 119 18.34 3.87 17.65
N ALA A 120 19.20 2.91 17.29
CA ALA A 120 19.47 2.62 15.89
C ALA A 120 18.19 2.27 15.13
N PRO A 121 18.06 2.73 13.85
CA PRO A 121 16.98 2.29 12.98
C PRO A 121 16.97 0.76 12.82
N LEU A 122 15.80 0.19 12.78
CA LEU A 122 15.62 -1.23 12.47
C LEU A 122 15.81 -1.44 10.96
N PRO A 123 16.56 -2.47 10.54
CA PRO A 123 16.70 -2.78 9.12
C PRO A 123 15.36 -3.07 8.46
N TYR A 124 15.19 -2.64 7.19
CA TYR A 124 14.02 -3.04 6.40
C TYR A 124 13.91 -4.57 6.35
N GLU A 125 12.70 -5.09 6.35
CA GLU A 125 12.36 -6.51 6.38
C GLU A 125 12.85 -7.25 7.63
N SER A 126 13.42 -6.56 8.63
CA SER A 126 13.73 -7.19 9.91
C SER A 126 12.44 -7.58 10.63
N ARG A 127 12.48 -8.68 11.39
CA ARG A 127 11.34 -9.16 12.18
C ARG A 127 10.78 -8.06 13.09
N ASP A 128 11.64 -7.29 13.76
CA ASP A 128 11.22 -6.25 14.71
C ASP A 128 10.51 -5.08 14.00
N LEU A 129 11.00 -4.64 12.83
CA LEU A 129 10.34 -3.57 12.08
C LEU A 129 8.97 -4.02 11.54
N LEU A 130 8.92 -5.21 10.93
CA LEU A 130 7.68 -5.79 10.44
C LEU A 130 6.66 -6.03 11.57
N ALA A 131 7.12 -6.46 12.75
CA ALA A 131 6.28 -6.68 13.92
C ALA A 131 5.69 -5.36 14.44
N LEU A 132 6.50 -4.32 14.63
CA LEU A 132 6.02 -2.99 15.03
C LEU A 132 5.04 -2.42 14.02
N SER A 133 5.37 -2.49 12.72
CA SER A 133 4.49 -2.01 11.65
C SER A 133 3.17 -2.78 11.61
N ALA A 134 3.21 -4.10 11.77
CA ALA A 134 2.01 -4.93 11.82
C ALA A 134 1.15 -4.59 13.03
N PHE A 135 1.75 -4.43 14.22
CA PHE A 135 1.03 -4.05 15.43
C PHE A 135 0.34 -2.69 15.31
N VAL A 136 1.04 -1.67 14.82
CA VAL A 136 0.46 -0.34 14.59
C VAL A 136 -0.62 -0.39 13.51
N ALA A 137 -0.38 -1.09 12.39
CA ALA A 137 -1.34 -1.19 11.31
C ALA A 137 -2.59 -2.01 11.69
N HIS A 138 -2.44 -3.01 12.56
CA HIS A 138 -3.55 -3.77 13.12
C HIS A 138 -4.55 -2.89 13.87
N GLN A 139 -4.11 -1.80 14.53
CA GLN A 139 -5.00 -0.85 15.19
C GLN A 139 -5.88 -0.06 14.19
N SER A 140 -5.58 -0.17 12.89
CA SER A 140 -6.38 0.44 11.82
C SER A 140 -7.26 -0.58 11.08
N ARG A 141 -7.32 -1.86 11.50
CA ARG A 141 -8.15 -2.88 10.83
C ARG A 141 -9.61 -2.42 10.75
N GLY A 142 -10.20 -2.52 9.57
CA GLY A 142 -11.57 -2.07 9.29
C GLY A 142 -11.73 -0.56 9.04
N VAL A 143 -10.69 0.25 9.30
CA VAL A 143 -10.74 1.69 9.02
C VAL A 143 -10.50 1.92 7.52
N ALA A 144 -11.29 2.82 6.92
CA ALA A 144 -11.14 3.18 5.51
C ALA A 144 -9.79 3.88 5.26
N ILE A 145 -9.12 3.47 4.19
CA ILE A 145 -7.86 4.07 3.73
C ILE A 145 -8.12 5.50 3.24
N THR A 146 -7.29 6.44 3.71
CA THR A 146 -7.34 7.87 3.34
C THR A 146 -5.98 8.40 2.86
N ALA A 147 -5.00 7.53 2.66
CA ALA A 147 -3.67 7.93 2.18
C ALA A 147 -3.76 8.72 0.86
N GLY A 148 -2.88 9.72 0.69
CA GLY A 148 -2.78 10.53 -0.52
C GLY A 148 -3.74 11.73 -0.59
N ASP A 149 -4.58 11.98 0.43
CA ASP A 149 -5.55 13.08 0.40
C ASP A 149 -4.93 14.46 0.61
N ALA A 150 -3.82 14.54 1.35
CA ALA A 150 -3.19 15.83 1.65
C ALA A 150 -2.66 16.49 0.38
N PRO A 151 -2.89 17.82 0.20
CA PRO A 151 -2.46 18.55 -0.98
C PRO A 151 -0.97 18.43 -1.27
N GLU A 152 -0.14 18.37 -0.23
CA GLU A 152 1.33 18.25 -0.31
C GLU A 152 1.77 16.91 -0.91
N LEU A 153 0.91 15.89 -0.85
CA LEU A 153 1.19 14.55 -1.39
C LEU A 153 0.91 14.43 -2.89
N LYS A 154 0.14 15.35 -3.49
CA LYS A 154 -0.27 15.26 -4.90
C LYS A 154 0.88 15.08 -5.89
N PRO A 155 2.02 15.82 -5.79
CA PRO A 155 3.14 15.61 -6.71
C PRO A 155 3.74 14.20 -6.60
N PHE A 156 3.81 13.64 -5.39
CA PHE A 156 4.35 12.30 -5.14
C PHE A 156 3.38 11.19 -5.57
N VAL A 157 2.07 11.42 -5.45
CA VAL A 157 1.06 10.52 -6.01
C VAL A 157 1.19 10.47 -7.53
N ALA A 158 1.39 11.62 -8.19
CA ALA A 158 1.62 11.68 -9.63
C ALA A 158 2.91 10.94 -10.03
N GLN A 159 4.01 11.14 -9.30
CA GLN A 159 5.25 10.39 -9.51
C GLN A 159 5.04 8.87 -9.38
N GLY A 160 4.34 8.43 -8.33
CA GLY A 160 4.04 7.00 -8.14
C GLY A 160 3.16 6.44 -9.25
N ARG A 161 2.21 7.24 -9.78
CA ARG A 161 1.41 6.88 -10.95
C ARG A 161 2.28 6.71 -12.20
N ASP A 162 3.18 7.65 -12.44
CA ASP A 162 4.07 7.57 -13.61
C ASP A 162 4.93 6.30 -13.56
N LEU A 163 5.50 5.97 -12.38
CA LEU A 163 6.23 4.72 -12.17
C LEU A 163 5.34 3.48 -12.36
N PHE A 164 4.09 3.51 -11.92
CA PHE A 164 3.14 2.40 -12.10
C PHE A 164 2.79 2.15 -13.58
N MET A 165 2.77 3.22 -14.39
CA MET A 165 2.48 3.18 -15.82
C MET A 165 3.72 2.96 -16.68
N GLN A 166 4.93 3.14 -16.11
CA GLN A 166 6.19 3.02 -16.83
C GLN A 166 6.49 1.55 -17.15
N ARG A 167 6.84 1.28 -18.42
CA ARG A 167 7.30 -0.04 -18.84
C ARG A 167 8.77 -0.21 -18.48
N GLU A 168 9.09 -1.34 -17.86
CA GLU A 168 10.43 -1.62 -17.35
C GLU A 168 10.89 -3.05 -17.67
N GLY A 169 12.18 -3.25 -17.47
CA GLY A 169 12.82 -4.56 -17.56
C GLY A 169 12.86 -5.16 -18.95
N GLN A 170 13.47 -6.34 -19.03
CA GLN A 170 13.60 -7.08 -20.30
C GLN A 170 12.25 -7.52 -20.87
N LEU A 171 11.23 -7.66 -20.01
CA LEU A 171 9.88 -8.03 -20.46
C LEU A 171 9.08 -6.81 -20.95
N ASN A 172 9.61 -5.59 -20.78
CA ASN A 172 8.96 -4.35 -21.20
C ASN A 172 7.49 -4.26 -20.71
N LEU A 173 7.27 -4.49 -19.43
CA LEU A 173 5.95 -4.49 -18.79
C LEU A 173 5.86 -3.39 -17.73
N ALA A 174 4.71 -2.73 -17.67
CA ALA A 174 4.31 -1.84 -16.59
C ALA A 174 3.46 -2.58 -15.56
N CYS A 175 3.38 -2.05 -14.32
CA CYS A 175 2.46 -2.58 -13.31
C CYS A 175 1.01 -2.59 -13.82
N ALA A 176 0.60 -1.54 -14.53
CA ALA A 176 -0.72 -1.39 -15.15
C ALA A 176 -1.07 -2.54 -16.10
N ASN A 177 -0.10 -3.08 -16.86
CA ASN A 177 -0.37 -4.18 -17.79
C ASN A 177 -0.91 -5.44 -17.09
N CYS A 178 -0.54 -5.67 -15.83
CA CYS A 178 -1.10 -6.74 -15.04
C CYS A 178 -2.32 -6.26 -14.24
N HIS A 179 -2.20 -5.16 -13.51
CA HIS A 179 -3.13 -4.78 -12.46
C HIS A 179 -4.33 -3.93 -12.93
N ASP A 180 -4.24 -3.30 -14.10
CA ASP A 180 -5.35 -2.59 -14.74
C ASP A 180 -5.92 -3.39 -15.91
N ASP A 181 -5.04 -3.90 -16.81
CA ASP A 181 -5.49 -4.54 -18.06
C ASP A 181 -5.85 -6.03 -17.89
N ASN A 182 -5.28 -6.70 -16.89
CA ASN A 182 -5.33 -8.15 -16.75
C ASN A 182 -5.70 -8.65 -15.34
N PHE A 183 -6.25 -7.81 -14.45
CA PHE A 183 -6.79 -8.32 -13.17
C PHE A 183 -7.92 -9.34 -13.45
N ASP A 184 -8.19 -10.22 -12.50
CA ASP A 184 -9.04 -11.43 -12.61
C ASP A 184 -8.44 -12.56 -13.46
N LYS A 185 -7.39 -12.33 -14.23
CA LYS A 185 -6.63 -13.40 -14.88
C LYS A 185 -5.62 -14.04 -13.94
N ARG A 186 -4.91 -15.03 -14.43
CA ARG A 186 -3.89 -15.75 -13.64
C ARG A 186 -2.52 -15.65 -14.31
N LEU A 187 -1.50 -15.52 -13.48
CA LEU A 187 -0.09 -15.63 -13.87
C LEU A 187 0.54 -16.75 -13.03
N ALA A 188 1.06 -17.79 -13.68
CA ALA A 188 1.65 -18.96 -13.02
C ALA A 188 0.76 -19.53 -11.89
N GLY A 189 -0.56 -19.60 -12.12
CA GLY A 189 -1.51 -20.11 -11.14
C GLY A 189 -2.02 -19.09 -10.10
N ALA A 190 -1.31 -18.00 -9.87
CA ALA A 190 -1.72 -16.96 -8.92
C ALA A 190 -2.71 -15.96 -9.57
N PRO A 191 -3.76 -15.54 -8.87
CA PRO A 191 -4.66 -14.51 -9.40
C PRO A 191 -3.98 -13.15 -9.46
N ILE A 192 -4.18 -12.43 -10.55
CA ILE A 192 -3.76 -11.03 -10.70
C ILE A 192 -4.84 -10.16 -10.05
N THR A 193 -4.44 -9.40 -9.03
CA THR A 193 -5.33 -8.49 -8.29
C THR A 193 -5.26 -7.08 -8.87
N GLN A 194 -6.12 -6.18 -8.38
CA GLN A 194 -6.10 -4.76 -8.75
C GLN A 194 -4.97 -3.96 -8.07
N ALA A 195 -4.01 -4.60 -7.41
CA ALA A 195 -2.93 -3.96 -6.65
C ALA A 195 -3.43 -3.00 -5.56
N GLN A 196 -4.47 -3.38 -4.82
CA GLN A 196 -4.96 -2.62 -3.66
C GLN A 196 -4.26 -3.13 -2.38
N PRO A 197 -3.32 -2.37 -1.77
CA PRO A 197 -2.46 -2.88 -0.70
C PRO A 197 -3.10 -2.74 0.69
N THR A 198 -4.30 -3.27 0.85
CA THR A 198 -5.13 -3.10 2.06
C THR A 198 -4.59 -3.79 3.31
N GLY A 199 -3.67 -4.75 3.18
CA GLY A 199 -3.34 -5.66 4.28
C GLY A 199 -1.85 -5.72 4.69
N TYR A 200 -1.02 -4.74 4.29
CA TYR A 200 0.41 -4.73 4.61
C TYR A 200 0.73 -4.11 5.98
N PRO A 201 1.80 -4.64 6.66
CA PRO A 201 2.54 -5.85 6.33
C PRO A 201 1.63 -7.07 6.32
N LEU A 202 1.87 -8.00 5.37
CA LEU A 202 1.04 -9.18 5.23
C LEU A 202 1.86 -10.47 5.28
N TYR A 203 1.21 -11.57 5.73
CA TYR A 203 1.80 -12.89 5.70
C TYR A 203 1.58 -13.54 4.33
N ARG A 204 2.66 -13.99 3.70
CA ARG A 204 2.56 -14.80 2.49
C ARG A 204 2.89 -16.25 2.79
N LEU A 205 2.00 -17.14 2.37
CA LEU A 205 2.22 -18.58 2.48
C LEU A 205 3.47 -19.01 1.69
N GLU A 206 3.71 -18.40 0.53
CA GLU A 206 4.92 -18.60 -0.26
C GLU A 206 6.20 -18.20 0.50
N TRP A 207 6.15 -17.13 1.31
CA TRP A 207 7.32 -16.65 2.05
C TRP A 207 7.47 -17.28 3.44
N GLN A 208 6.41 -17.88 3.96
CA GLN A 208 6.33 -18.38 5.34
C GLN A 208 6.69 -17.30 6.38
N THR A 209 6.43 -16.05 6.07
CA THR A 209 6.71 -14.88 6.94
C THR A 209 5.89 -13.67 6.54
N LEU A 210 5.89 -12.65 7.40
CA LEU A 210 5.45 -11.31 7.02
C LEU A 210 6.42 -10.68 6.02
N GLY A 211 5.88 -9.78 5.20
CA GLY A 211 6.68 -8.89 4.36
C GLY A 211 5.98 -7.55 4.14
N SER A 212 6.78 -6.51 3.91
CA SER A 212 6.29 -5.17 3.58
C SER A 212 5.72 -5.10 2.16
N LEU A 213 5.02 -4.01 1.86
CA LEU A 213 4.62 -3.70 0.48
C LEU A 213 5.84 -3.49 -0.42
N GLU A 214 6.90 -2.84 0.08
CA GLU A 214 8.13 -2.64 -0.68
C GLU A 214 8.78 -3.97 -1.10
N ARG A 215 8.79 -4.98 -0.23
CA ARG A 215 9.24 -6.34 -0.60
C ARG A 215 8.43 -6.89 -1.76
N ARG A 216 7.11 -6.70 -1.75
CA ARG A 216 6.24 -7.16 -2.85
C ARG A 216 6.51 -6.42 -4.15
N LEU A 217 6.66 -5.09 -4.09
CA LEU A 217 6.99 -4.26 -5.25
C LEU A 217 8.32 -4.69 -5.87
N ARG A 218 9.36 -4.87 -5.06
CA ARG A 218 10.67 -5.37 -5.50
C ARG A 218 10.56 -6.73 -6.20
N SER A 219 9.75 -7.64 -5.64
CA SER A 219 9.51 -8.95 -6.28
C SER A 219 8.87 -8.81 -7.66
N CYS A 220 7.90 -7.90 -7.84
CA CYS A 220 7.27 -7.65 -9.14
C CYS A 220 8.28 -7.03 -10.14
N VAL A 221 9.07 -6.05 -9.71
CA VAL A 221 10.11 -5.40 -10.55
C VAL A 221 11.14 -6.44 -11.01
N THR A 222 11.63 -7.29 -10.10
CA THR A 222 12.53 -8.39 -10.45
C THR A 222 11.85 -9.40 -11.37
N GLY A 223 10.56 -9.67 -11.18
CA GLY A 223 9.77 -10.57 -12.01
C GLY A 223 9.67 -10.14 -13.47
N VAL A 224 9.67 -8.82 -13.76
CA VAL A 224 9.74 -8.28 -15.13
C VAL A 224 11.18 -8.11 -15.61
N ARG A 225 12.17 -8.63 -14.88
CA ARG A 225 13.60 -8.58 -15.15
C ARG A 225 14.13 -7.14 -15.22
N ALA A 226 13.63 -6.26 -14.35
CA ALA A 226 14.17 -4.94 -14.10
C ALA A 226 15.01 -4.93 -12.82
N GLN A 227 15.83 -3.90 -12.67
CA GLN A 227 16.58 -3.67 -11.44
C GLN A 227 15.62 -3.12 -10.37
N ALA A 228 15.54 -3.80 -9.24
CA ALA A 228 14.70 -3.35 -8.13
C ALA A 228 15.33 -2.14 -7.43
N PHE A 229 14.50 -1.17 -7.10
CA PHE A 229 14.87 -0.03 -6.25
C PHE A 229 15.26 -0.48 -4.84
N ASP A 230 16.08 0.30 -4.16
CA ASP A 230 16.43 0.04 -2.76
C ASP A 230 15.25 0.29 -1.82
N TYR A 231 15.19 -0.45 -0.71
CA TYR A 231 14.18 -0.23 0.31
C TYR A 231 14.22 1.21 0.83
N GLY A 232 13.04 1.82 0.99
CA GLY A 232 12.90 3.20 1.46
C GLY A 232 13.29 4.26 0.43
N SER A 233 13.61 3.88 -0.81
CA SER A 233 13.90 4.82 -1.89
C SER A 233 12.70 5.72 -2.21
N PRO A 234 12.91 6.93 -2.73
CA PRO A 234 11.82 7.82 -3.15
C PRO A 234 10.85 7.16 -4.12
N GLU A 235 11.33 6.30 -5.01
CA GLU A 235 10.54 5.58 -6.00
C GLU A 235 9.58 4.59 -5.33
N LEU A 236 10.07 3.76 -4.38
CA LEU A 236 9.22 2.81 -3.67
C LEU A 236 8.20 3.52 -2.79
N VAL A 237 8.60 4.61 -2.10
CA VAL A 237 7.67 5.42 -1.29
C VAL A 237 6.59 6.06 -2.15
N ALA A 238 6.94 6.58 -3.34
CA ALA A 238 5.96 7.16 -4.28
C ALA A 238 5.02 6.09 -4.84
N LEU A 239 5.52 4.91 -5.20
CA LEU A 239 4.70 3.76 -5.63
C LEU A 239 3.75 3.31 -4.52
N GLU A 240 4.24 3.15 -3.29
CA GLU A 240 3.40 2.79 -2.14
C GLU A 240 2.30 3.83 -1.92
N LEU A 241 2.64 5.12 -1.94
CA LEU A 241 1.70 6.22 -1.78
C LEU A 241 0.62 6.19 -2.89
N TYR A 242 1.02 5.99 -4.14
CA TYR A 242 0.07 5.90 -5.26
C TYR A 242 -0.86 4.70 -5.10
N LEU A 243 -0.33 3.53 -4.76
CA LEU A 243 -1.13 2.32 -4.57
C LEU A 243 -2.11 2.45 -3.39
N MET A 244 -1.68 3.05 -2.28
CA MET A 244 -2.57 3.35 -1.16
C MET A 244 -3.64 4.39 -1.54
N SER A 245 -3.31 5.39 -2.37
CA SER A 245 -4.31 6.33 -2.90
C SER A 245 -5.34 5.65 -3.82
N ARG A 246 -4.94 4.64 -4.59
CA ARG A 246 -5.86 3.79 -5.38
C ARG A 246 -6.81 2.99 -4.50
N ALA A 247 -6.35 2.57 -3.32
CA ALA A 247 -7.12 1.77 -2.36
C ALA A 247 -8.05 2.61 -1.47
N ARG A 248 -8.11 3.92 -1.66
CA ARG A 248 -8.95 4.80 -0.83
C ARG A 248 -10.40 4.33 -0.75
N GLY A 249 -10.93 4.37 0.48
CA GLY A 249 -12.26 3.89 0.81
C GLY A 249 -12.35 2.41 1.13
N LEU A 250 -11.38 1.57 0.71
CA LEU A 250 -11.31 0.18 1.14
C LEU A 250 -10.85 0.09 2.61
N PRO A 251 -11.34 -0.89 3.37
CA PRO A 251 -10.92 -1.11 4.75
C PRO A 251 -9.48 -1.65 4.81
N MET A 252 -8.72 -1.24 5.83
CA MET A 252 -7.46 -1.88 6.21
C MET A 252 -7.71 -3.32 6.65
N GLU A 253 -6.84 -4.26 6.23
CA GLU A 253 -6.99 -5.70 6.49
C GLU A 253 -5.80 -6.29 7.28
N THR A 254 -4.87 -5.47 7.78
CA THR A 254 -3.61 -5.93 8.39
C THR A 254 -3.82 -6.70 9.70
N PRO A 255 -3.09 -7.83 9.90
CA PRO A 255 -2.23 -8.50 8.93
C PRO A 255 -3.05 -9.40 8.00
N ALA A 256 -2.96 -9.15 6.70
CA ALA A 256 -3.61 -10.02 5.74
C ALA A 256 -2.81 -11.31 5.50
N VAL A 257 -3.48 -12.35 5.02
CA VAL A 257 -2.84 -13.60 4.55
C VAL A 257 -3.01 -13.68 3.04
N ARG A 258 -1.96 -14.06 2.34
CA ARG A 258 -1.97 -14.24 0.87
C ARG A 258 -1.20 -15.52 0.49
N PRO A 259 -1.55 -16.15 -0.66
CA PRO A 259 -0.80 -17.30 -1.18
C PRO A 259 0.67 -17.04 -1.36
#